data_f0e882613568a5af28db5444497ceb46
#
_entry.id   f0e882613568a5af28db5444497ceb46
#
_cell.length_a   1.000
_cell.length_b   1.000
_cell.length_c   1.000
_cell.angle_alpha   90.00
_cell.angle_beta   90.00
_cell.angle_gamma   90.00
#
_symmetry.space_group_name_H-M   'P 1'
#
loop_
_entity.id
_entity.type
_entity.pdbx_description
1 polymer ?
#
loop_
_entity_poly.entity_id
_entity_poly.type
_entity_poly.pdbx_seq_one_letter_code
_entity_poly.pdbx_strand_id
1 'polypeptide(L)'
;MPFSLHFETGKVTSQQLYSEIYQGILEGRLRSNERLPSTRMLSKKLGIARNTVISVYERLQFEGWIVKKAGSGTYVSNALEQTVNQDKRSIKHYQLGVFGTNAAKKPEIIAPKNLDYDFTLGVPDHQRIAKHIWRHSRLSRLNALTPEFAHGGDLQGLTCLRESICEYVRHSRGVICDPEDIIITQGCQQAIMTTLLTLLSPGDLVSTEDPGYPVFRNQARLLGAQIGTVPMDDQGVVVESIPSNTKIIYTTPSHQFPLGFSYSVERKLELLRWAEVNNAIIIEDDYDAEYHYLNTSKQALKSQDKNDCVIMIGSFSKILFPGLRIGYMIPPKSLIDPISNMLWHLGRSTSVVSQILLDEFMRDGHFSHHLLNMNKIYSERYHKLTQLIDNIDCLQRIPSQGGLHIAAEVSGCATQMMNKLVSSNVAVYPSSHFSINNHSNALLFGFGIIPTPKIEKAFDIIQSVLD
;
A
#
# COMPACT_ATOMS: atom_id res chain seq x y z
N MET A 1 5.02 39.36 39.16
CA MET A 1 4.09 39.96 38.18
C MET A 1 2.71 39.42 38.42
N PRO A 2 1.60 40.16 38.22
CA PRO A 2 0.28 39.60 38.44
C PRO A 2 -0.01 38.49 37.39
N PHE A 3 -0.51 37.36 37.84
CA PHE A 3 -0.98 36.26 37.04
C PHE A 3 -1.95 36.76 35.94
N SER A 4 -1.55 36.71 34.70
CA SER A 4 -2.34 37.16 33.55
C SER A 4 -2.59 35.99 32.59
N LEU A 5 -3.87 35.74 32.32
CA LEU A 5 -4.32 34.82 31.29
C LEU A 5 -4.96 35.66 30.18
N HIS A 6 -4.71 35.28 28.93
CA HIS A 6 -5.28 35.93 27.76
C HIS A 6 -6.38 35.08 27.19
N PHE A 7 -7.60 35.61 27.14
CA PHE A 7 -8.74 34.94 26.50
C PHE A 7 -9.31 35.84 25.42
N GLU A 8 -9.66 35.23 24.28
CA GLU A 8 -10.50 35.91 23.30
C GLU A 8 -11.90 36.17 23.90
N THR A 9 -12.57 37.19 23.44
CA THR A 9 -13.85 37.68 24.00
C THR A 9 -14.92 36.59 23.95
N GLY A 10 -15.39 36.12 25.13
CA GLY A 10 -16.44 35.11 25.25
C GLY A 10 -16.45 34.43 26.63
N LYS A 11 -17.41 33.49 26.82
CA LYS A 11 -17.51 32.71 28.04
C LYS A 11 -16.41 31.65 28.06
N VAL A 12 -15.45 31.75 29.00
CA VAL A 12 -14.29 30.86 29.10
C VAL A 12 -14.73 29.41 29.36
N THR A 13 -14.39 28.48 28.48
CA THR A 13 -14.63 27.05 28.62
C THR A 13 -13.53 26.36 29.43
N SER A 14 -13.80 25.15 29.93
CA SER A 14 -12.82 24.31 30.62
C SER A 14 -11.58 24.04 29.74
N GLN A 15 -11.79 23.77 28.45
CA GLN A 15 -10.71 23.50 27.49
C GLN A 15 -9.83 24.74 27.25
N GLN A 16 -10.44 25.91 27.12
CA GLN A 16 -9.70 27.17 26.96
C GLN A 16 -8.86 27.51 28.19
N LEU A 17 -9.45 27.34 29.41
CA LEU A 17 -8.71 27.56 30.65
C LEU A 17 -7.54 26.60 30.79
N TYR A 18 -7.73 25.34 30.48
CA TYR A 18 -6.64 24.34 30.48
C TYR A 18 -5.54 24.74 29.49
N SER A 19 -5.89 25.03 28.23
CA SER A 19 -4.93 25.37 27.18
C SER A 19 -4.13 26.62 27.53
N GLU A 20 -4.76 27.65 28.09
CA GLU A 20 -4.06 28.90 28.43
C GLU A 20 -3.09 28.72 29.58
N ILE A 21 -3.42 27.96 30.62
CA ILE A 21 -2.49 27.64 31.70
C ILE A 21 -1.35 26.77 31.18
N TYR A 22 -1.66 25.75 30.40
CA TYR A 22 -0.69 24.83 29.80
C TYR A 22 0.32 25.56 28.91
N GLN A 23 -0.17 26.41 27.99
CA GLN A 23 0.68 27.20 27.11
C GLN A 23 1.49 28.23 27.91
N GLY A 24 0.88 28.88 28.91
CA GLY A 24 1.57 29.79 29.80
C GLY A 24 2.75 29.15 30.54
N ILE A 25 2.65 27.86 30.88
CA ILE A 25 3.75 27.11 31.49
C ILE A 25 4.81 26.78 30.42
N LEU A 26 4.42 26.28 29.24
CA LEU A 26 5.36 25.93 28.16
C LEU A 26 6.15 27.11 27.64
N GLU A 27 5.53 28.30 27.53
CA GLU A 27 6.15 29.52 27.05
C GLU A 27 6.95 30.24 28.15
N GLY A 28 6.95 29.73 29.38
CA GLY A 28 7.64 30.34 30.54
C GLY A 28 6.96 31.59 31.08
N ARG A 29 5.74 31.92 30.62
CA ARG A 29 4.93 33.02 31.17
C ARG A 29 4.50 32.72 32.61
N LEU A 30 4.24 31.44 32.92
CA LEU A 30 4.04 30.91 34.25
C LEU A 30 5.31 30.14 34.65
N ARG A 31 6.06 30.70 35.58
CA ARG A 31 7.38 30.17 35.94
C ARG A 31 7.27 28.95 36.86
N SER A 32 8.27 28.10 36.82
CA SER A 32 8.44 27.01 37.79
C SER A 32 8.36 27.54 39.23
N ASN A 33 7.67 26.81 40.10
CA ASN A 33 7.34 27.21 41.48
C ASN A 33 6.46 28.46 41.61
N GLU A 34 5.96 29.02 40.53
CA GLU A 34 5.01 30.14 40.62
C GLU A 34 3.70 29.68 41.23
N ARG A 35 3.16 30.46 42.16
CA ARG A 35 1.90 30.16 42.81
C ARG A 35 0.73 30.54 41.92
N LEU A 36 -0.12 29.57 41.59
CA LEU A 36 -1.36 29.81 40.89
C LEU A 36 -2.46 30.37 41.82
N PRO A 37 -3.42 31.14 41.28
CA PRO A 37 -4.57 31.62 42.05
C PRO A 37 -5.37 30.45 42.62
N SER A 38 -6.00 30.65 43.78
CA SER A 38 -6.92 29.65 44.30
C SER A 38 -8.10 29.47 43.37
N THR A 39 -8.66 28.22 43.34
CA THR A 39 -9.83 27.93 42.50
C THR A 39 -10.99 28.87 42.70
N ARG A 40 -11.20 29.35 43.92
CA ARG A 40 -12.23 30.34 44.27
C ARG A 40 -11.92 31.73 43.67
N MET A 41 -10.67 32.14 43.73
CA MET A 41 -10.25 33.45 43.20
C MET A 41 -10.28 33.46 41.66
N LEU A 42 -9.81 32.36 41.03
CA LEU A 42 -9.80 32.26 39.59
C LEU A 42 -11.20 32.14 39.00
N SER A 43 -12.11 31.38 39.63
CA SER A 43 -13.51 31.28 39.21
C SER A 43 -14.22 32.62 39.26
N LYS A 44 -13.99 33.41 40.33
CA LYS A 44 -14.54 34.76 40.47
C LYS A 44 -13.98 35.74 39.42
N LYS A 45 -12.65 35.66 39.14
CA LYS A 45 -11.97 36.51 38.15
C LYS A 45 -12.47 36.26 36.73
N LEU A 46 -12.75 34.98 36.39
CA LEU A 46 -13.14 34.56 35.03
C LEU A 46 -14.65 34.44 34.83
N GLY A 47 -15.46 34.62 35.90
CA GLY A 47 -16.92 34.49 35.79
C GLY A 47 -17.42 33.06 35.46
N ILE A 48 -16.62 32.03 35.79
CA ILE A 48 -16.95 30.61 35.50
C ILE A 48 -17.20 29.84 36.81
N ALA A 49 -17.86 28.67 36.67
CA ALA A 49 -18.18 27.80 37.80
C ALA A 49 -16.86 27.33 38.49
N ARG A 50 -16.84 27.31 39.82
CA ARG A 50 -15.66 26.85 40.57
C ARG A 50 -15.27 25.41 40.27
N ASN A 51 -16.27 24.53 40.03
CA ASN A 51 -16.00 23.14 39.66
C ASN A 51 -15.25 23.01 38.33
N THR A 52 -15.46 23.92 37.37
CA THR A 52 -14.72 23.97 36.12
C THR A 52 -13.22 24.25 36.38
N VAL A 53 -12.90 25.18 37.29
CA VAL A 53 -11.50 25.48 37.66
C VAL A 53 -10.90 24.29 38.43
N ILE A 54 -11.67 23.65 39.32
CA ILE A 54 -11.21 22.46 40.05
C ILE A 54 -10.83 21.35 39.07
N SER A 55 -11.69 21.02 38.14
CA SER A 55 -11.44 19.95 37.13
C SER A 55 -10.22 20.25 36.28
N VAL A 56 -10.01 21.50 35.85
CA VAL A 56 -8.80 21.90 35.11
C VAL A 56 -7.54 21.75 35.96
N TYR A 57 -7.58 22.18 37.23
CA TYR A 57 -6.44 22.02 38.11
C TYR A 57 -6.13 20.57 38.44
N GLU A 58 -7.14 19.74 38.62
CA GLU A 58 -6.98 18.28 38.82
C GLU A 58 -6.33 17.62 37.60
N ARG A 59 -6.77 18.00 36.40
CA ARG A 59 -6.19 17.50 35.16
C ARG A 59 -4.73 17.93 35.00
N LEU A 60 -4.41 19.21 35.19
CA LEU A 60 -3.04 19.71 35.14
C LEU A 60 -2.14 19.07 36.21
N GLN A 61 -2.70 18.82 37.41
CA GLN A 61 -2.00 18.10 38.48
C GLN A 61 -1.73 16.65 38.14
N PHE A 62 -2.72 15.95 37.57
CA PHE A 62 -2.59 14.57 37.12
C PHE A 62 -1.53 14.44 36.03
N GLU A 63 -1.48 15.40 35.12
CA GLU A 63 -0.49 15.48 34.05
C GLU A 63 0.90 15.97 34.53
N GLY A 64 1.03 16.35 35.81
CA GLY A 64 2.29 16.75 36.42
C GLY A 64 2.72 18.23 36.18
N TRP A 65 1.87 19.03 35.52
CA TRP A 65 2.17 20.44 35.22
C TRP A 65 2.10 21.35 36.42
N ILE A 66 1.28 21.01 37.40
CA ILE A 66 1.16 21.76 38.65
C ILE A 66 1.20 20.80 39.85
N VAL A 67 1.59 21.32 41.00
CA VAL A 67 1.64 20.59 42.27
C VAL A 67 0.86 21.31 43.35
N LYS A 68 0.10 20.57 44.15
CA LYS A 68 -0.64 21.10 45.30
C LYS A 68 0.18 20.86 46.54
N LYS A 69 0.54 21.95 47.24
CA LYS A 69 1.22 21.91 48.55
C LYS A 69 0.19 22.09 49.65
N ALA A 70 0.05 21.09 50.54
CA ALA A 70 -0.92 21.13 51.63
C ALA A 70 -0.78 22.40 52.47
N GLY A 71 -1.88 23.12 52.71
CA GLY A 71 -1.91 24.37 53.43
C GLY A 71 -1.32 25.60 52.72
N SER A 72 -0.59 25.42 51.58
CA SER A 72 0.15 26.50 50.94
C SER A 72 -0.45 26.95 49.60
N GLY A 73 -1.09 26.05 48.86
CA GLY A 73 -1.74 26.36 47.58
C GLY A 73 -1.27 25.48 46.43
N THR A 74 -1.57 25.92 45.21
CA THR A 74 -1.19 25.22 43.96
C THR A 74 -0.07 25.98 43.25
N TYR A 75 0.93 25.27 42.76
CA TYR A 75 2.14 25.82 42.17
C TYR A 75 2.45 25.16 40.85
N VAL A 76 3.11 25.86 39.93
CA VAL A 76 3.68 25.28 38.71
C VAL A 76 4.79 24.29 39.09
N SER A 77 4.82 23.14 38.44
CA SER A 77 5.77 22.05 38.74
C SER A 77 7.22 22.45 38.37
N ASN A 78 8.19 21.95 39.15
CA ASN A 78 9.61 22.08 38.85
C ASN A 78 10.11 21.09 37.77
N ALA A 79 9.33 20.11 37.43
CA ALA A 79 9.76 19.05 36.52
C ALA A 79 10.14 19.55 35.11
N LEU A 80 9.77 20.80 34.79
CA LEU A 80 9.96 21.41 33.46
C LEU A 80 11.27 22.15 33.27
N GLU A 81 11.99 22.53 34.33
CA GLU A 81 13.29 23.22 34.17
C GLU A 81 14.36 22.34 33.51
N GLN A 82 14.18 21.00 33.56
CA GLN A 82 15.10 20.07 32.91
C GLN A 82 14.81 19.86 31.40
N THR A 83 13.66 20.31 30.88
CA THR A 83 13.27 20.11 29.49
C THR A 83 13.47 21.29 28.56
N VAL A 84 13.67 22.52 29.11
CA VAL A 84 13.76 23.77 28.32
C VAL A 84 15.20 24.11 27.89
N ASN A 85 16.21 23.51 28.48
CA ASN A 85 17.57 23.54 27.94
C ASN A 85 17.71 22.56 26.80
N GLN A 86 17.02 22.82 25.70
CA GLN A 86 17.37 22.23 24.40
C GLN A 86 18.62 22.97 23.89
N ASP A 87 19.75 22.74 24.52
CA ASP A 87 21.01 22.80 23.81
C ASP A 87 20.87 21.99 22.53
N LYS A 88 21.29 22.56 21.42
CA LYS A 88 21.36 21.87 20.11
C LYS A 88 21.99 20.49 20.33
N ARG A 89 21.17 19.47 20.57
CA ARG A 89 21.66 18.11 20.75
C ARG A 89 22.42 17.78 19.48
N SER A 90 23.71 17.55 19.61
CA SER A 90 24.51 17.05 18.48
C SER A 90 23.85 15.78 17.96
N ILE A 91 23.53 15.76 16.68
CA ILE A 91 22.97 14.55 16.04
C ILE A 91 24.05 13.48 16.15
N LYS A 92 23.76 12.46 16.98
CA LYS A 92 24.64 11.29 17.06
C LYS A 92 24.46 10.45 15.80
N HIS A 93 25.55 10.20 15.10
CA HIS A 93 25.58 9.27 13.99
C HIS A 93 25.81 7.86 14.54
N TYR A 94 24.88 6.94 14.25
CA TYR A 94 25.03 5.53 14.59
C TYR A 94 25.51 4.76 13.37
N GLN A 95 26.38 3.77 13.61
CA GLN A 95 26.79 2.84 12.55
C GLN A 95 25.61 1.94 12.21
N LEU A 96 25.23 1.90 10.93
CA LEU A 96 24.16 1.05 10.45
C LEU A 96 24.70 -0.37 10.16
N GLY A 97 23.89 -1.37 10.45
CA GLY A 97 24.12 -2.72 9.93
C GLY A 97 23.88 -2.80 8.42
N VAL A 98 24.18 -3.95 7.80
CA VAL A 98 24.09 -4.15 6.35
C VAL A 98 22.71 -3.77 5.80
N PHE A 99 21.63 -4.28 6.41
CA PHE A 99 20.27 -3.97 5.97
C PHE A 99 19.92 -2.50 6.17
N GLY A 100 20.34 -1.88 7.27
CA GLY A 100 20.13 -0.46 7.52
C GLY A 100 20.87 0.42 6.49
N THR A 101 22.09 0.04 6.09
CA THR A 101 22.85 0.71 5.04
C THR A 101 22.14 0.60 3.68
N ASN A 102 21.60 -0.57 3.35
CA ASN A 102 20.82 -0.77 2.13
C ASN A 102 19.50 0.01 2.16
N ALA A 103 18.82 0.05 3.32
CA ALA A 103 17.57 0.80 3.51
C ALA A 103 17.76 2.32 3.48
N ALA A 104 18.95 2.84 3.77
CA ALA A 104 19.25 4.26 3.68
C ALA A 104 19.21 4.80 2.24
N LYS A 105 19.32 3.94 1.25
CA LYS A 105 19.11 4.30 -0.17
C LYS A 105 17.62 4.54 -0.39
N LYS A 106 17.28 5.68 -1.02
CA LYS A 106 15.88 5.97 -1.36
C LYS A 106 15.33 4.85 -2.27
N PRO A 107 14.17 4.27 -1.95
CA PRO A 107 13.53 3.31 -2.85
C PRO A 107 13.06 4.01 -4.13
N GLU A 108 13.04 3.26 -5.23
CA GLU A 108 12.45 3.72 -6.50
C GLU A 108 10.92 3.74 -6.33
N ILE A 109 10.37 4.91 -5.97
CA ILE A 109 8.93 5.12 -5.77
C ILE A 109 8.45 6.06 -6.88
N ILE A 110 7.43 5.63 -7.61
CA ILE A 110 6.72 6.46 -8.56
C ILE A 110 5.45 6.94 -7.88
N ALA A 111 5.49 8.20 -7.43
CA ALA A 111 4.36 8.83 -6.76
C ALA A 111 3.41 9.49 -7.77
N PRO A 112 2.09 9.54 -7.48
CA PRO A 112 1.15 10.38 -8.24
C PRO A 112 1.62 11.82 -8.27
N LYS A 113 1.47 12.49 -9.43
CA LYS A 113 1.90 13.89 -9.59
C LYS A 113 0.85 14.90 -9.14
N ASN A 114 -0.36 14.42 -8.76
CA ASN A 114 -1.50 15.24 -8.31
C ASN A 114 -1.87 16.36 -9.28
N LEU A 115 -1.80 16.08 -10.58
CA LEU A 115 -2.23 16.97 -11.65
C LEU A 115 -3.72 16.76 -11.96
N ASP A 116 -4.37 17.71 -12.65
CA ASP A 116 -5.80 17.61 -12.96
C ASP A 116 -6.15 16.38 -13.81
N TYR A 117 -5.21 15.98 -14.67
CA TYR A 117 -5.30 14.81 -15.55
C TYR A 117 -4.17 13.84 -15.20
N ASP A 118 -4.34 13.09 -14.13
CA ASP A 118 -3.32 12.14 -13.66
C ASP A 118 -3.72 10.69 -14.02
N PHE A 119 -2.98 10.10 -14.96
CA PHE A 119 -3.08 8.69 -15.33
C PHE A 119 -2.28 7.79 -14.38
N THR A 120 -2.48 7.96 -13.07
CA THR A 120 -1.80 7.19 -12.03
C THR A 120 -2.01 5.69 -12.19
N LEU A 121 -0.90 4.93 -12.14
CA LEU A 121 -0.93 3.49 -12.34
C LEU A 121 -1.48 2.73 -11.13
N GLY A 122 -2.32 1.74 -11.40
CA GLY A 122 -2.78 0.76 -10.42
C GLY A 122 -3.58 1.33 -9.25
N VAL A 123 -4.22 2.49 -9.38
CA VAL A 123 -5.13 3.06 -8.38
C VAL A 123 -6.58 2.83 -8.82
N PRO A 124 -7.38 2.04 -8.06
CA PRO A 124 -8.78 1.81 -8.36
C PRO A 124 -9.65 3.01 -8.03
N ASP A 125 -10.87 3.07 -8.58
CA ASP A 125 -11.88 4.10 -8.28
C ASP A 125 -12.49 3.90 -6.89
N HIS A 126 -11.69 4.24 -5.87
CA HIS A 126 -12.06 4.06 -4.46
C HIS A 126 -13.28 4.89 -4.03
N GLN A 127 -13.64 5.95 -4.74
CA GLN A 127 -14.82 6.77 -4.42
C GLN A 127 -16.14 5.99 -4.58
N ARG A 128 -16.13 4.96 -5.44
CA ARG A 128 -17.30 4.09 -5.67
C ARG A 128 -17.42 2.95 -4.66
N ILE A 129 -16.33 2.60 -3.98
CA ILE A 129 -16.24 1.45 -3.07
C ILE A 129 -16.75 1.80 -1.67
N ALA A 130 -16.30 2.93 -1.13
CA ALA A 130 -16.44 3.27 0.29
C ALA A 130 -17.89 3.28 0.80
N LYS A 131 -18.87 3.59 -0.05
CA LYS A 131 -20.26 3.70 0.36
C LYS A 131 -20.94 2.36 0.66
N HIS A 132 -20.52 1.28 0.02
CA HIS A 132 -21.14 -0.04 0.17
C HIS A 132 -20.51 -0.87 1.28
N ILE A 133 -19.19 -0.92 1.38
CA ILE A 133 -18.47 -1.72 2.37
C ILE A 133 -18.86 -1.31 3.80
N TRP A 134 -18.84 0.00 4.09
CA TRP A 134 -19.09 0.52 5.44
C TRP A 134 -20.56 0.52 5.87
N ARG A 135 -21.51 0.55 4.91
CA ARG A 135 -22.95 0.55 5.25
C ARG A 135 -23.49 -0.83 5.59
N HIS A 136 -22.89 -1.89 5.11
CA HIS A 136 -23.40 -3.26 5.24
C HIS A 136 -22.57 -4.11 6.19
N SER A 137 -21.41 -3.62 6.66
CA SER A 137 -20.61 -4.38 7.61
C SER A 137 -21.38 -4.53 8.93
N ARG A 138 -21.79 -5.73 9.23
CA ARG A 138 -22.34 -6.10 10.52
C ARG A 138 -21.17 -6.34 11.47
N LEU A 139 -20.62 -5.29 12.06
CA LEU A 139 -19.65 -5.38 13.17
C LEU A 139 -20.20 -6.20 14.37
N SER A 140 -21.38 -6.80 14.22
CA SER A 140 -21.99 -7.68 15.21
C SER A 140 -21.12 -8.88 15.59
N ARG A 141 -20.26 -9.36 14.67
CA ARG A 141 -19.25 -10.39 14.99
C ARG A 141 -18.16 -9.88 15.91
N LEU A 142 -17.87 -8.59 15.93
CA LEU A 142 -16.96 -7.99 16.91
C LEU A 142 -17.53 -7.99 18.33
N ASN A 143 -18.87 -8.02 18.47
CA ASN A 143 -19.52 -8.15 19.78
C ASN A 143 -19.34 -9.55 20.39
N ALA A 144 -19.05 -10.54 19.58
CA ALA A 144 -18.67 -11.90 19.99
C ALA A 144 -17.18 -12.10 19.82
N LEU A 145 -16.35 -11.24 20.46
CA LEU A 145 -14.89 -11.46 20.52
C LEU A 145 -14.64 -12.82 21.14
N THR A 146 -14.45 -13.82 20.28
CA THR A 146 -13.99 -15.13 20.73
C THR A 146 -12.54 -15.00 21.20
N PRO A 147 -12.04 -15.87 22.07
CA PRO A 147 -10.62 -15.89 22.44
C PRO A 147 -9.68 -15.90 21.23
N GLU A 148 -10.09 -16.54 20.12
CA GLU A 148 -9.36 -16.60 18.87
C GLU A 148 -9.13 -15.17 18.29
N PHE A 149 -10.16 -14.32 18.28
CA PHE A 149 -10.02 -12.92 17.84
C PHE A 149 -9.20 -12.07 18.81
N ALA A 150 -9.36 -12.30 20.12
CA ALA A 150 -8.64 -11.56 21.14
C ALA A 150 -7.12 -11.84 21.10
N HIS A 151 -6.73 -13.04 20.70
CA HIS A 151 -5.32 -13.46 20.60
C HIS A 151 -4.69 -13.24 19.22
N GLY A 152 -5.42 -12.62 18.26
CA GLY A 152 -4.89 -12.26 16.94
C GLY A 152 -5.01 -13.34 15.87
N GLY A 153 -5.78 -14.41 16.13
CA GLY A 153 -6.05 -15.46 15.15
C GLY A 153 -4.86 -16.39 14.86
N ASP A 154 -5.03 -17.26 13.87
CA ASP A 154 -4.00 -18.14 13.32
C ASP A 154 -2.88 -17.33 12.63
N LEU A 155 -1.66 -17.90 12.58
CA LEU A 155 -0.51 -17.30 11.88
C LEU A 155 -0.79 -17.07 10.39
N GLN A 156 -1.57 -17.95 9.79
CA GLN A 156 -2.00 -17.83 8.38
C GLN A 156 -3.15 -16.82 8.17
N GLY A 157 -3.73 -16.27 9.23
CA GLY A 157 -4.93 -15.44 9.20
C GLY A 157 -6.22 -16.21 9.44
N LEU A 158 -7.36 -15.51 9.49
CA LEU A 158 -8.65 -16.09 9.84
C LEU A 158 -9.08 -17.18 8.86
N THR A 159 -9.46 -18.34 9.38
CA THR A 159 -9.93 -19.49 8.60
C THR A 159 -11.11 -19.12 7.70
N CYS A 160 -12.08 -18.37 8.22
CA CYS A 160 -13.24 -17.93 7.42
C CYS A 160 -12.85 -17.11 6.18
N LEU A 161 -11.87 -16.20 6.29
CA LEU A 161 -11.39 -15.45 5.13
C LEU A 161 -10.59 -16.34 4.16
N ARG A 162 -9.79 -17.28 4.68
CA ARG A 162 -9.06 -18.24 3.85
C ARG A 162 -10.01 -19.13 3.04
N GLU A 163 -11.13 -19.58 3.64
CA GLU A 163 -12.21 -20.28 2.95
C GLU A 163 -12.81 -19.44 1.82
N SER A 164 -13.16 -18.19 2.10
CA SER A 164 -13.73 -17.27 1.10
C SER A 164 -12.74 -17.00 -0.06
N ILE A 165 -11.44 -16.88 0.22
CA ILE A 165 -10.41 -16.69 -0.80
C ILE A 165 -10.21 -17.98 -1.60
N CYS A 166 -10.21 -19.16 -0.96
CA CYS A 166 -10.08 -20.45 -1.62
C CYS A 166 -11.20 -20.63 -2.67
N GLU A 167 -12.44 -20.35 -2.31
CA GLU A 167 -13.57 -20.39 -3.24
C GLU A 167 -13.40 -19.37 -4.38
N TYR A 168 -13.01 -18.17 -4.05
CA TYR A 168 -12.77 -17.09 -5.01
C TYR A 168 -11.71 -17.47 -6.06
N VAL A 169 -10.50 -17.92 -5.65
CA VAL A 169 -9.42 -18.23 -6.59
C VAL A 169 -9.71 -19.47 -7.43
N ARG A 170 -10.47 -20.42 -6.89
CA ARG A 170 -10.94 -21.58 -7.65
C ARG A 170 -11.80 -21.15 -8.85
N HIS A 171 -12.76 -20.25 -8.63
CA HIS A 171 -13.67 -19.81 -9.67
C HIS A 171 -13.07 -18.77 -10.60
N SER A 172 -12.27 -17.85 -10.07
CA SER A 172 -11.76 -16.71 -10.84
C SER A 172 -10.42 -17.00 -11.53
N ARG A 173 -9.58 -17.88 -10.94
CA ARG A 173 -8.18 -18.09 -11.37
C ARG A 173 -7.87 -19.56 -11.75
N GLY A 174 -8.82 -20.48 -11.54
CA GLY A 174 -8.61 -21.90 -11.78
C GLY A 174 -7.65 -22.58 -10.79
N VAL A 175 -7.32 -21.94 -9.69
CA VAL A 175 -6.39 -22.48 -8.68
C VAL A 175 -7.14 -23.37 -7.71
N ILE A 176 -6.74 -24.64 -7.65
CA ILE A 176 -7.29 -25.62 -6.70
C ILE A 176 -6.38 -25.62 -5.47
N CYS A 177 -6.91 -25.22 -4.34
CA CYS A 177 -6.23 -25.20 -3.05
C CYS A 177 -7.21 -25.46 -1.91
N ASP A 178 -6.70 -25.78 -0.74
CA ASP A 178 -7.44 -25.84 0.52
C ASP A 178 -7.21 -24.56 1.32
N PRO A 179 -8.10 -24.20 2.28
CA PRO A 179 -7.90 -23.02 3.12
C PRO A 179 -6.55 -23.03 3.88
N GLU A 180 -6.02 -24.21 4.18
CA GLU A 180 -4.72 -24.43 4.83
C GLU A 180 -3.53 -24.07 3.94
N ASP A 181 -3.73 -24.01 2.62
CA ASP A 181 -2.70 -23.61 1.67
C ASP A 181 -2.58 -22.08 1.55
N ILE A 182 -3.50 -21.31 2.16
CA ILE A 182 -3.60 -19.86 2.02
C ILE A 182 -3.01 -19.15 3.25
N ILE A 183 -2.18 -18.14 3.00
CA ILE A 183 -1.62 -17.25 4.01
C ILE A 183 -2.08 -15.82 3.74
N ILE A 184 -2.75 -15.20 4.72
CA ILE A 184 -3.18 -13.80 4.63
C ILE A 184 -2.00 -12.88 4.94
N THR A 185 -1.84 -11.81 4.15
CA THR A 185 -0.74 -10.86 4.27
C THR A 185 -1.23 -9.41 4.28
N GLN A 186 -0.36 -8.46 4.67
CA GLN A 186 -0.64 -7.02 4.57
C GLN A 186 -0.43 -6.50 3.13
N GLY A 187 -1.01 -7.19 2.14
CA GLY A 187 -0.82 -6.94 0.72
C GLY A 187 0.44 -7.58 0.13
N CYS A 188 0.62 -7.45 -1.18
CA CYS A 188 1.70 -8.12 -1.93
C CYS A 188 3.12 -7.78 -1.42
N GLN A 189 3.36 -6.57 -0.94
CA GLN A 189 4.69 -6.18 -0.45
C GLN A 189 5.16 -6.99 0.76
N GLN A 190 4.26 -7.31 1.71
CA GLN A 190 4.60 -8.19 2.82
C GLN A 190 4.78 -9.63 2.32
N ALA A 191 3.92 -10.09 1.42
CA ALA A 191 4.04 -11.42 0.82
C ALA A 191 5.40 -11.61 0.15
N ILE A 192 5.81 -10.66 -0.71
CA ILE A 192 7.14 -10.67 -1.36
C ILE A 192 8.27 -10.66 -0.32
N MET A 193 8.24 -9.71 0.63
CA MET A 193 9.30 -9.59 1.64
C MET A 193 9.44 -10.86 2.49
N THR A 194 8.31 -11.43 2.92
CA THR A 194 8.30 -12.67 3.72
C THR A 194 8.89 -13.84 2.93
N THR A 195 8.51 -13.96 1.65
CA THR A 195 9.08 -14.98 0.74
C THR A 195 10.59 -14.81 0.61
N LEU A 196 11.05 -13.60 0.34
CA LEU A 196 12.48 -13.31 0.18
C LEU A 196 13.27 -13.60 1.48
N LEU A 197 12.74 -13.19 2.65
CA LEU A 197 13.37 -13.47 3.95
C LEU A 197 13.42 -14.96 4.28
N THR A 198 12.43 -15.72 3.82
CA THR A 198 12.39 -17.17 4.06
C THR A 198 13.37 -17.93 3.18
N LEU A 199 13.55 -17.47 1.94
CA LEU A 199 14.24 -18.26 0.92
C LEU A 199 15.66 -17.75 0.57
N LEU A 200 15.97 -16.47 0.78
CA LEU A 200 17.22 -15.89 0.31
C LEU A 200 18.30 -15.79 1.39
N SER A 201 19.53 -15.98 0.95
CA SER A 201 20.74 -15.55 1.63
C SER A 201 21.37 -14.37 0.88
N PRO A 202 22.13 -13.49 1.56
CA PRO A 202 22.89 -12.44 0.87
C PRO A 202 23.80 -13.03 -0.21
N GLY A 203 23.75 -12.47 -1.42
CA GLY A 203 24.50 -12.94 -2.59
C GLY A 203 23.73 -13.89 -3.51
N ASP A 204 22.58 -14.43 -3.08
CA ASP A 204 21.71 -15.23 -3.97
C ASP A 204 21.24 -14.40 -5.17
N LEU A 205 21.10 -15.04 -6.32
CA LEU A 205 20.58 -14.42 -7.54
C LEU A 205 19.05 -14.56 -7.58
N VAL A 206 18.37 -13.43 -7.78
CA VAL A 206 16.96 -13.39 -8.13
C VAL A 206 16.79 -12.73 -9.49
N SER A 207 15.80 -13.18 -10.26
CA SER A 207 15.51 -12.62 -11.59
C SER A 207 14.14 -11.94 -11.61
N THR A 208 13.98 -10.94 -12.46
CA THR A 208 12.75 -10.21 -12.67
C THR A 208 12.59 -9.78 -14.12
N GLU A 209 11.34 -9.59 -14.54
CA GLU A 209 10.99 -8.92 -15.79
C GLU A 209 11.69 -7.58 -15.93
N ASP A 210 12.11 -7.20 -17.15
CA ASP A 210 12.63 -5.86 -17.44
C ASP A 210 12.01 -5.31 -18.74
N PRO A 211 11.10 -4.34 -18.66
CA PRO A 211 10.67 -3.61 -17.45
C PRO A 211 9.80 -4.46 -16.51
N GLY A 212 9.84 -4.16 -15.21
CA GLY A 212 9.14 -4.92 -14.19
C GLY A 212 8.90 -4.14 -12.89
N TYR A 213 8.24 -4.79 -11.93
CA TYR A 213 7.80 -4.16 -10.68
C TYR A 213 8.97 -3.79 -9.75
N PRO A 214 9.18 -2.49 -9.45
CA PRO A 214 10.38 -2.05 -8.75
C PRO A 214 10.43 -2.48 -7.27
N VAL A 215 9.29 -2.74 -6.65
CA VAL A 215 9.25 -3.10 -5.22
C VAL A 215 9.93 -4.44 -4.96
N PHE A 216 9.74 -5.44 -5.83
CA PHE A 216 10.44 -6.72 -5.73
C PHE A 216 11.95 -6.53 -5.71
N ARG A 217 12.49 -5.84 -6.72
CA ARG A 217 13.93 -5.60 -6.81
C ARG A 217 14.49 -4.74 -5.67
N ASN A 218 13.71 -3.77 -5.17
CA ASN A 218 14.10 -2.96 -4.01
C ASN A 218 14.19 -3.81 -2.74
N GLN A 219 13.24 -4.71 -2.52
CA GLN A 219 13.23 -5.62 -1.37
C GLN A 219 14.36 -6.67 -1.47
N ALA A 220 14.58 -7.23 -2.66
CA ALA A 220 15.70 -8.17 -2.88
C ALA A 220 17.07 -7.51 -2.65
N ARG A 221 17.29 -6.29 -3.18
CA ARG A 221 18.49 -5.50 -2.89
C ARG A 221 18.68 -5.17 -1.42
N LEU A 222 17.59 -4.89 -0.72
CA LEU A 222 17.62 -4.66 0.73
C LEU A 222 18.23 -5.84 1.48
N LEU A 223 17.91 -7.07 1.05
CA LEU A 223 18.43 -8.31 1.62
C LEU A 223 19.80 -8.71 1.10
N GLY A 224 20.39 -7.92 0.21
CA GLY A 224 21.72 -8.19 -0.36
C GLY A 224 21.72 -9.20 -1.50
N ALA A 225 20.59 -9.49 -2.11
CA ALA A 225 20.50 -10.35 -3.28
C ALA A 225 21.05 -9.65 -4.55
N GLN A 226 21.57 -10.44 -5.48
CA GLN A 226 21.90 -10.01 -6.84
C GLN A 226 20.64 -10.01 -7.70
N ILE A 227 20.50 -9.02 -8.58
CA ILE A 227 19.35 -8.88 -9.47
C ILE A 227 19.73 -9.21 -10.88
N GLY A 228 19.14 -10.27 -11.43
CA GLY A 228 19.13 -10.58 -12.85
C GLY A 228 17.92 -9.97 -13.52
N THR A 229 18.08 -9.43 -14.71
CA THR A 229 16.99 -8.93 -15.55
C THR A 229 16.72 -9.91 -16.67
N VAL A 230 15.45 -10.17 -16.94
CA VAL A 230 15.03 -11.05 -18.02
C VAL A 230 14.30 -10.20 -19.07
N PRO A 231 14.76 -10.22 -20.33
CA PRO A 231 14.09 -9.51 -21.40
C PRO A 231 12.69 -10.09 -21.66
N MET A 232 11.83 -9.24 -22.21
CA MET A 232 10.45 -9.57 -22.53
C MET A 232 10.25 -9.56 -24.04
N ASP A 233 9.41 -10.47 -24.55
CA ASP A 233 8.82 -10.40 -25.88
C ASP A 233 7.28 -10.31 -25.77
N ASP A 234 6.56 -10.45 -26.88
CA ASP A 234 5.10 -10.39 -26.93
C ASP A 234 4.38 -11.62 -26.29
N GLN A 235 5.16 -12.65 -25.95
CA GLN A 235 4.68 -13.90 -25.31
C GLN A 235 4.94 -13.93 -23.80
N GLY A 236 5.81 -13.07 -23.26
CA GLY A 236 6.24 -13.07 -21.87
C GLY A 236 7.74 -12.97 -21.68
N VAL A 237 8.26 -13.42 -20.54
CA VAL A 237 9.71 -13.50 -20.30
C VAL A 237 10.38 -14.45 -21.31
N VAL A 238 11.51 -14.06 -21.83
CA VAL A 238 12.36 -14.93 -22.67
C VAL A 238 13.06 -15.95 -21.77
N VAL A 239 12.49 -17.15 -21.67
CA VAL A 239 12.89 -18.15 -20.65
C VAL A 239 14.35 -18.57 -20.78
N GLU A 240 14.87 -18.69 -22.00
CA GLU A 240 16.28 -19.05 -22.27
C GLU A 240 17.27 -18.00 -21.75
N SER A 241 16.81 -16.77 -21.54
CA SER A 241 17.62 -15.68 -20.98
C SER A 241 17.67 -15.68 -19.45
N ILE A 242 16.92 -16.55 -18.78
CA ILE A 242 16.95 -16.65 -17.33
C ILE A 242 18.21 -17.39 -16.89
N PRO A 243 19.07 -16.78 -16.07
CA PRO A 243 20.27 -17.46 -15.56
C PRO A 243 19.93 -18.73 -14.80
N SER A 244 20.60 -19.84 -15.08
CA SER A 244 20.31 -21.16 -14.48
C SER A 244 20.51 -21.21 -12.95
N ASN A 245 21.32 -20.30 -12.39
CA ASN A 245 21.52 -20.17 -10.95
C ASN A 245 20.54 -19.20 -10.25
N THR A 246 19.49 -18.77 -10.96
CA THR A 246 18.41 -17.96 -10.38
C THR A 246 17.64 -18.78 -9.35
N LYS A 247 17.55 -18.31 -8.12
CA LYS A 247 16.85 -18.98 -7.04
C LYS A 247 15.34 -18.64 -7.01
N ILE A 248 15.01 -17.40 -7.33
CA ILE A 248 13.64 -16.91 -7.40
C ILE A 248 13.49 -16.06 -8.66
N ILE A 249 12.45 -16.30 -9.44
CA ILE A 249 12.02 -15.39 -10.50
C ILE A 249 10.68 -14.77 -10.15
N TYR A 250 10.60 -13.43 -10.27
CA TYR A 250 9.37 -12.67 -10.06
C TYR A 250 8.76 -12.30 -11.41
N THR A 251 7.46 -12.62 -11.57
CA THR A 251 6.71 -12.40 -12.81
C THR A 251 5.28 -11.94 -12.56
N THR A 252 4.69 -11.27 -13.57
CA THR A 252 3.30 -10.81 -13.57
C THR A 252 2.55 -11.36 -14.80
N PRO A 253 2.37 -12.68 -14.91
CA PRO A 253 2.03 -13.33 -16.18
C PRO A 253 0.58 -13.13 -16.64
N SER A 254 -0.31 -12.75 -15.74
CA SER A 254 -1.72 -12.49 -16.07
C SER A 254 -1.92 -11.12 -16.74
N HIS A 255 -1.15 -10.14 -16.27
CA HIS A 255 -1.11 -8.78 -16.79
C HIS A 255 0.27 -8.20 -16.47
N GLN A 256 1.17 -8.28 -17.44
CA GLN A 256 2.58 -7.91 -17.24
C GLN A 256 2.71 -6.44 -16.82
N PHE A 257 3.41 -6.23 -15.73
CA PHE A 257 3.68 -4.88 -15.26
C PHE A 257 5.06 -4.39 -15.73
N PRO A 258 5.14 -3.24 -16.47
CA PRO A 258 4.06 -2.29 -16.70
C PRO A 258 3.49 -2.31 -18.13
N LEU A 259 3.83 -3.26 -18.98
CA LEU A 259 3.49 -3.22 -20.41
C LEU A 259 2.06 -3.67 -20.73
N GLY A 260 1.41 -4.43 -19.85
CA GLY A 260 -0.02 -4.73 -19.93
C GLY A 260 -0.39 -5.96 -20.76
N PHE A 261 0.54 -6.68 -21.38
CA PHE A 261 0.22 -7.92 -22.07
C PHE A 261 0.14 -9.13 -21.13
N SER A 262 -0.43 -10.23 -21.59
CA SER A 262 -0.52 -11.49 -20.84
C SER A 262 0.42 -12.52 -21.44
N TYR A 263 1.03 -13.37 -20.60
CA TYR A 263 1.84 -14.47 -21.10
C TYR A 263 1.01 -15.49 -21.88
N SER A 264 1.57 -16.01 -22.96
CA SER A 264 0.96 -17.15 -23.66
C SER A 264 0.95 -18.41 -22.78
N VAL A 265 0.06 -19.33 -23.11
CA VAL A 265 -0.01 -20.63 -22.40
C VAL A 265 1.31 -21.39 -22.56
N GLU A 266 1.87 -21.37 -23.74
CA GLU A 266 3.15 -22.02 -24.09
C GLU A 266 4.28 -21.45 -23.23
N ARG A 267 4.37 -20.12 -23.10
CA ARG A 267 5.40 -19.45 -22.29
C ARG A 267 5.23 -19.75 -20.79
N LYS A 268 3.99 -19.83 -20.30
CA LYS A 268 3.72 -20.25 -18.92
C LYS A 268 4.23 -21.67 -18.65
N LEU A 269 3.98 -22.60 -19.56
CA LEU A 269 4.43 -23.98 -19.43
C LEU A 269 5.95 -24.11 -19.56
N GLU A 270 6.58 -23.30 -20.41
CA GLU A 270 8.03 -23.24 -20.57
C GLU A 270 8.70 -22.73 -19.27
N LEU A 271 8.17 -21.66 -18.68
CA LEU A 271 8.65 -21.10 -17.42
C LEU A 271 8.53 -22.12 -16.26
N LEU A 272 7.42 -22.87 -16.19
CA LEU A 272 7.23 -23.92 -15.18
C LEU A 272 8.28 -25.03 -15.33
N ARG A 273 8.55 -25.50 -16.57
CA ARG A 273 9.58 -26.51 -16.82
C ARG A 273 10.97 -25.99 -16.47
N TRP A 274 11.26 -24.72 -16.80
CA TRP A 274 12.54 -24.10 -16.46
C TRP A 274 12.73 -24.07 -14.93
N ALA A 275 11.69 -23.69 -14.17
CA ALA A 275 11.75 -23.62 -12.71
C ALA A 275 11.98 -25.01 -12.09
N GLU A 276 11.31 -26.05 -12.59
CA GLU A 276 11.51 -27.44 -12.17
C GLU A 276 12.96 -27.90 -12.39
N VAL A 277 13.48 -27.71 -13.61
CA VAL A 277 14.84 -28.14 -13.98
C VAL A 277 15.90 -27.44 -13.14
N ASN A 278 15.72 -26.16 -12.82
CA ASN A 278 16.69 -25.35 -12.09
C ASN A 278 16.42 -25.30 -10.58
N ASN A 279 15.42 -26.04 -10.07
CA ASN A 279 15.01 -26.00 -8.67
C ASN A 279 14.76 -24.57 -8.17
N ALA A 280 14.11 -23.76 -9.00
CA ALA A 280 13.83 -22.35 -8.75
C ALA A 280 12.36 -22.15 -8.32
N ILE A 281 12.10 -21.10 -7.56
CA ILE A 281 10.76 -20.66 -7.20
C ILE A 281 10.30 -19.55 -8.15
N ILE A 282 9.05 -19.64 -8.61
CA ILE A 282 8.39 -18.56 -9.34
C ILE A 282 7.49 -17.81 -8.36
N ILE A 283 7.67 -16.49 -8.24
CA ILE A 283 6.66 -15.63 -7.63
C ILE A 283 5.75 -15.12 -8.75
N GLU A 284 4.50 -15.54 -8.74
CA GLU A 284 3.44 -15.01 -9.59
C GLU A 284 2.70 -13.91 -8.83
N ASP A 285 2.85 -12.64 -9.22
CA ASP A 285 2.08 -11.52 -8.66
C ASP A 285 0.84 -11.25 -9.54
N ASP A 286 -0.31 -11.59 -9.00
CA ASP A 286 -1.62 -11.54 -9.66
C ASP A 286 -2.41 -10.32 -9.15
N TYR A 287 -1.97 -9.11 -9.49
CA TYR A 287 -2.36 -7.87 -8.82
C TYR A 287 -3.66 -7.20 -9.31
N ASP A 288 -4.09 -7.40 -10.57
CA ASP A 288 -5.30 -6.79 -11.17
C ASP A 288 -5.99 -7.68 -12.22
N ALA A 289 -5.74 -8.98 -12.15
CA ALA A 289 -6.22 -9.98 -13.09
C ALA A 289 -7.74 -10.20 -13.09
N GLU A 290 -8.48 -9.55 -12.21
CA GLU A 290 -9.95 -9.56 -12.18
C GLU A 290 -10.56 -8.74 -13.33
N TYR A 291 -9.84 -7.78 -13.87
CA TYR A 291 -10.30 -6.85 -14.88
C TYR A 291 -9.91 -7.32 -16.27
N HIS A 292 -10.82 -8.05 -16.93
CA HIS A 292 -10.67 -8.53 -18.30
C HIS A 292 -11.74 -7.93 -19.20
N TYR A 293 -11.33 -7.38 -20.34
CA TYR A 293 -12.22 -6.71 -21.29
C TYR A 293 -12.38 -7.48 -22.58
N LEU A 294 -11.55 -8.50 -22.78
CA LEU A 294 -11.61 -9.42 -23.92
C LEU A 294 -11.81 -10.84 -23.40
N ASN A 295 -12.41 -11.72 -24.23
CA ASN A 295 -12.69 -13.12 -23.90
C ASN A 295 -11.40 -13.96 -23.92
N THR A 296 -10.59 -13.88 -22.89
CA THR A 296 -9.32 -14.60 -22.76
C THR A 296 -9.29 -15.48 -21.53
N SER A 297 -8.35 -16.44 -21.51
CA SER A 297 -8.16 -17.35 -20.37
C SER A 297 -7.79 -16.57 -19.12
N LYS A 298 -8.56 -16.77 -18.05
CA LYS A 298 -8.32 -16.16 -16.72
C LYS A 298 -7.43 -17.02 -15.82
N GLN A 299 -6.84 -18.08 -16.34
CA GLN A 299 -6.09 -19.05 -15.54
C GLN A 299 -4.75 -18.47 -15.08
N ALA A 300 -4.50 -18.55 -13.76
CA ALA A 300 -3.21 -18.23 -13.17
C ALA A 300 -2.13 -19.23 -13.60
N LEU A 301 -0.86 -18.84 -13.53
CA LEU A 301 0.28 -19.73 -13.71
C LEU A 301 0.23 -20.87 -12.67
N LYS A 302 -0.08 -20.53 -11.40
CA LYS A 302 -0.25 -21.49 -10.29
C LYS A 302 -1.26 -22.60 -10.62
N SER A 303 -2.30 -22.33 -11.41
CA SER A 303 -3.29 -23.35 -11.79
C SER A 303 -2.72 -24.47 -12.67
N GLN A 304 -1.58 -24.23 -13.32
CA GLN A 304 -0.87 -25.16 -14.20
C GLN A 304 0.36 -25.79 -13.52
N ASP A 305 0.68 -25.34 -12.30
CA ASP A 305 1.83 -25.80 -11.52
C ASP A 305 1.60 -27.19 -10.94
N LYS A 306 2.24 -28.19 -11.52
CA LYS A 306 2.17 -29.60 -11.09
C LYS A 306 3.32 -29.98 -10.14
N ASN A 307 4.36 -29.15 -10.07
CA ASN A 307 5.62 -29.46 -9.40
C ASN A 307 5.82 -28.65 -8.13
N ASP A 308 4.77 -27.89 -7.73
CA ASP A 308 4.72 -27.09 -6.51
C ASP A 308 5.92 -26.10 -6.40
N CYS A 309 6.18 -25.38 -7.50
CA CYS A 309 7.26 -24.40 -7.61
C CYS A 309 6.77 -22.93 -7.70
N VAL A 310 5.46 -22.68 -7.69
CA VAL A 310 4.88 -21.33 -7.79
C VAL A 310 4.35 -20.86 -6.44
N ILE A 311 4.76 -19.67 -6.03
CA ILE A 311 4.12 -18.88 -4.97
C ILE A 311 3.24 -17.85 -5.67
N MET A 312 1.92 -18.08 -5.67
CA MET A 312 0.96 -17.09 -6.15
C MET A 312 0.71 -16.05 -5.08
N ILE A 313 0.74 -14.78 -5.45
CA ILE A 313 0.42 -13.64 -4.58
C ILE A 313 -0.76 -12.89 -5.17
N GLY A 314 -1.81 -12.68 -4.37
CA GLY A 314 -2.96 -11.88 -4.74
C GLY A 314 -3.15 -10.68 -3.81
N SER A 315 -3.82 -9.64 -4.31
CA SER A 315 -4.01 -8.40 -3.56
C SER A 315 -5.40 -7.82 -3.77
N PHE A 316 -6.08 -7.47 -2.68
CA PHE A 316 -7.35 -6.75 -2.74
C PHE A 316 -7.20 -5.23 -2.92
N SER A 317 -5.96 -4.73 -2.93
CA SER A 317 -5.67 -3.29 -3.05
C SER A 317 -6.08 -2.69 -4.39
N LYS A 318 -6.07 -3.47 -5.47
CA LYS A 318 -6.46 -3.02 -6.82
C LYS A 318 -7.94 -3.23 -7.10
N ILE A 319 -8.56 -4.13 -6.36
CA ILE A 319 -9.99 -4.43 -6.45
C ILE A 319 -10.77 -3.43 -5.60
N LEU A 320 -10.32 -3.20 -4.37
CA LEU A 320 -10.99 -2.34 -3.40
C LEU A 320 -10.24 -1.01 -3.25
N PHE A 321 -9.32 -0.91 -2.32
CA PHE A 321 -8.49 0.29 -2.13
C PHE A 321 -7.18 -0.04 -1.42
N PRO A 322 -6.08 0.68 -1.71
CA PRO A 322 -4.77 0.37 -1.14
C PRO A 322 -4.70 0.41 0.39
N GLY A 323 -5.51 1.26 1.02
CA GLY A 323 -5.55 1.42 2.48
C GLY A 323 -6.14 0.22 3.24
N LEU A 324 -6.82 -0.72 2.57
CA LEU A 324 -7.34 -1.94 3.18
C LEU A 324 -6.22 -2.85 3.69
N ARG A 325 -5.07 -2.86 2.98
CA ARG A 325 -3.87 -3.60 3.36
C ARG A 325 -4.12 -5.09 3.59
N ILE A 326 -4.89 -5.73 2.71
CA ILE A 326 -5.08 -7.19 2.69
C ILE A 326 -4.61 -7.74 1.35
N GLY A 327 -3.84 -8.81 1.42
CA GLY A 327 -3.46 -9.69 0.34
C GLY A 327 -3.43 -11.13 0.82
N TYR A 328 -3.08 -12.02 -0.06
CA TYR A 328 -2.89 -13.43 0.26
C TYR A 328 -1.76 -14.01 -0.57
N MET A 329 -1.24 -15.15 -0.13
CA MET A 329 -0.34 -15.97 -0.92
C MET A 329 -0.75 -17.44 -0.84
N ILE A 330 -0.43 -18.17 -1.90
CA ILE A 330 -0.61 -19.62 -2.03
C ILE A 330 0.76 -20.20 -2.37
N PRO A 331 1.59 -20.49 -1.36
CA PRO A 331 2.93 -21.06 -1.59
C PRO A 331 2.88 -22.57 -1.85
N PRO A 332 3.99 -23.17 -2.26
CA PRO A 332 4.24 -24.59 -2.15
C PRO A 332 3.94 -25.12 -0.74
N LYS A 333 3.38 -26.34 -0.65
CA LYS A 333 2.98 -26.91 0.66
C LYS A 333 4.11 -26.97 1.68
N SER A 334 5.33 -27.27 1.22
CA SER A 334 6.54 -27.34 2.07
C SER A 334 6.97 -25.96 2.62
N LEU A 335 6.48 -24.87 2.06
CA LEU A 335 6.83 -23.49 2.46
C LEU A 335 5.78 -22.84 3.35
N ILE A 336 4.62 -23.45 3.58
CA ILE A 336 3.53 -22.88 4.39
C ILE A 336 4.02 -22.56 5.81
N ASP A 337 4.56 -23.55 6.51
CA ASP A 337 5.05 -23.38 7.89
C ASP A 337 6.23 -22.41 7.99
N PRO A 338 7.30 -22.55 7.16
CA PRO A 338 8.41 -21.59 7.18
C PRO A 338 7.97 -20.13 6.93
N ILE A 339 7.07 -19.88 5.98
CA ILE A 339 6.56 -18.56 5.67
C ILE A 339 5.65 -18.03 6.80
N SER A 340 4.77 -18.86 7.35
CA SER A 340 3.89 -18.49 8.46
C SER A 340 4.70 -18.14 9.72
N ASN A 341 5.74 -18.90 10.03
CA ASN A 341 6.66 -18.60 11.12
C ASN A 341 7.45 -17.30 10.88
N MET A 342 7.89 -17.05 9.64
CA MET A 342 8.54 -15.79 9.29
C MET A 342 7.60 -14.61 9.48
N LEU A 343 6.32 -14.72 9.08
CA LEU A 343 5.30 -13.70 9.34
C LEU A 343 5.11 -13.41 10.83
N TRP A 344 5.18 -14.42 11.67
CA TRP A 344 5.10 -14.21 13.12
C TRP A 344 6.23 -13.29 13.62
N HIS A 345 7.45 -13.50 13.14
CA HIS A 345 8.60 -12.64 13.47
C HIS A 345 8.47 -11.22 12.91
N LEU A 346 7.76 -11.05 11.80
CA LEU A 346 7.51 -9.74 11.16
C LEU A 346 6.28 -8.99 11.74
N GLY A 347 5.68 -9.47 12.81
CA GLY A 347 4.55 -8.82 13.46
C GLY A 347 3.18 -9.36 13.04
N ARG A 348 3.14 -10.59 12.52
CA ARG A 348 1.93 -11.31 12.08
C ARG A 348 1.27 -10.76 10.81
N SER A 349 0.08 -11.27 10.50
CA SER A 349 -0.73 -10.85 9.37
C SER A 349 -1.46 -9.52 9.61
N THR A 350 -2.37 -9.16 8.70
CA THR A 350 -3.18 -7.94 8.80
C THR A 350 -4.19 -8.00 9.96
N SER A 351 -4.78 -6.85 10.28
CA SER A 351 -5.79 -6.70 11.34
C SER A 351 -6.93 -7.71 11.21
N VAL A 352 -7.28 -8.38 12.30
CA VAL A 352 -8.43 -9.29 12.41
C VAL A 352 -9.73 -8.58 11.97
N VAL A 353 -9.91 -7.31 12.35
CA VAL A 353 -11.08 -6.51 11.96
C VAL A 353 -11.18 -6.37 10.44
N SER A 354 -10.06 -6.07 9.78
CA SER A 354 -10.03 -5.95 8.31
C SER A 354 -10.32 -7.28 7.64
N GLN A 355 -9.84 -8.39 8.21
CA GLN A 355 -10.11 -9.73 7.70
C GLN A 355 -11.61 -10.10 7.81
N ILE A 356 -12.24 -9.83 8.96
CA ILE A 356 -13.67 -10.06 9.16
C ILE A 356 -14.50 -9.24 8.16
N LEU A 357 -14.17 -7.95 7.99
CA LEU A 357 -14.87 -7.08 7.05
C LEU A 357 -14.80 -7.58 5.62
N LEU A 358 -13.63 -8.07 5.19
CA LEU A 358 -13.46 -8.61 3.84
C LEU A 358 -14.21 -9.94 3.68
N ASP A 359 -14.12 -10.83 4.65
CA ASP A 359 -14.84 -12.12 4.64
C ASP A 359 -16.36 -11.91 4.52
N GLU A 360 -16.95 -11.03 5.34
CA GLU A 360 -18.38 -10.68 5.26
C GLU A 360 -18.73 -10.10 3.88
N PHE A 361 -17.90 -9.20 3.36
CA PHE A 361 -18.11 -8.59 2.05
C PHE A 361 -18.09 -9.63 0.91
N MET A 362 -17.24 -10.65 1.02
CA MET A 362 -17.18 -11.76 0.05
C MET A 362 -18.39 -12.69 0.20
N ARG A 363 -18.69 -13.16 1.40
CA ARG A 363 -19.77 -14.13 1.68
C ARG A 363 -21.17 -13.60 1.39
N ASP A 364 -21.39 -12.31 1.64
CA ASP A 364 -22.68 -11.66 1.37
C ASP A 364 -22.88 -11.34 -0.12
N GLY A 365 -21.93 -11.73 -1.00
CA GLY A 365 -21.99 -11.52 -2.45
C GLY A 365 -21.69 -10.10 -2.90
N HIS A 366 -21.39 -9.18 -1.98
CA HIS A 366 -21.09 -7.78 -2.29
C HIS A 366 -19.79 -7.63 -3.09
N PHE A 367 -18.81 -8.48 -2.83
CA PHE A 367 -17.55 -8.51 -3.57
C PHE A 367 -17.76 -8.83 -5.05
N SER A 368 -18.50 -9.88 -5.36
CA SER A 368 -18.82 -10.28 -6.75
C SER A 368 -19.61 -9.19 -7.47
N HIS A 369 -20.60 -8.59 -6.79
CA HIS A 369 -21.38 -7.47 -7.35
C HIS A 369 -20.49 -6.24 -7.62
N HIS A 370 -19.57 -5.94 -6.71
CA HIS A 370 -18.59 -4.85 -6.89
C HIS A 370 -17.71 -5.10 -8.12
N LEU A 371 -17.13 -6.31 -8.27
CA LEU A 371 -16.32 -6.68 -9.43
C LEU A 371 -17.08 -6.53 -10.74
N LEU A 372 -18.33 -6.99 -10.81
CA LEU A 372 -19.17 -6.85 -11.99
C LEU A 372 -19.40 -5.37 -12.37
N ASN A 373 -19.69 -4.54 -11.38
CA ASN A 373 -19.92 -3.11 -11.61
C ASN A 373 -18.64 -2.39 -12.04
N MET A 374 -17.52 -2.67 -11.39
CA MET A 374 -16.23 -2.04 -11.74
C MET A 374 -15.73 -2.52 -13.10
N ASN A 375 -15.96 -3.78 -13.46
CA ASN A 375 -15.60 -4.29 -14.78
C ASN A 375 -16.32 -3.55 -15.91
N LYS A 376 -17.62 -3.20 -15.75
CA LYS A 376 -18.34 -2.37 -16.73
C LYS A 376 -17.71 -0.97 -16.87
N ILE A 377 -17.41 -0.32 -15.74
CA ILE A 377 -16.83 1.03 -15.72
C ILE A 377 -15.44 1.03 -16.34
N TYR A 378 -14.61 0.07 -15.95
CA TYR A 378 -13.25 0.00 -16.48
C TYR A 378 -13.20 -0.45 -17.93
N SER A 379 -14.13 -1.31 -18.36
CA SER A 379 -14.29 -1.66 -19.78
C SER A 379 -14.62 -0.43 -20.64
N GLU A 380 -15.53 0.44 -20.17
CA GLU A 380 -15.85 1.70 -20.85
C GLU A 380 -14.62 2.59 -20.97
N ARG A 381 -13.88 2.78 -19.85
CA ARG A 381 -12.66 3.59 -19.85
C ARG A 381 -11.57 3.01 -20.74
N TYR A 382 -11.40 1.68 -20.70
CA TYR A 382 -10.45 0.94 -21.54
C TYR A 382 -10.73 1.18 -23.03
N HIS A 383 -11.97 0.93 -23.49
CA HIS A 383 -12.32 1.12 -24.88
C HIS A 383 -12.20 2.58 -25.33
N LYS A 384 -12.57 3.53 -24.47
CA LYS A 384 -12.39 4.94 -24.78
C LYS A 384 -10.92 5.32 -24.89
N LEU A 385 -10.10 4.87 -23.94
CA LEU A 385 -8.68 5.16 -23.92
C LEU A 385 -7.95 4.51 -25.11
N THR A 386 -8.26 3.26 -25.45
CA THR A 386 -7.69 2.59 -26.63
C THR A 386 -8.01 3.35 -27.91
N GLN A 387 -9.27 3.77 -28.11
CA GLN A 387 -9.69 4.57 -29.27
C GLN A 387 -8.91 5.88 -29.36
N LEU A 388 -8.70 6.57 -28.24
CA LEU A 388 -7.99 7.86 -28.21
C LEU A 388 -6.50 7.70 -28.49
N ILE A 389 -5.85 6.64 -27.93
CA ILE A 389 -4.45 6.34 -28.21
C ILE A 389 -4.24 6.00 -29.69
N ASP A 390 -5.12 5.16 -30.27
CA ASP A 390 -5.02 4.71 -31.66
C ASP A 390 -5.22 5.86 -32.69
N ASN A 391 -5.71 7.02 -32.26
CA ASN A 391 -5.87 8.24 -33.10
C ASN A 391 -4.63 9.18 -33.07
N ILE A 392 -3.57 8.84 -32.30
CA ILE A 392 -2.36 9.68 -32.22
C ILE A 392 -1.23 8.96 -32.96
N ASP A 393 -0.77 9.49 -34.07
CA ASP A 393 0.20 8.85 -34.98
C ASP A 393 1.53 8.46 -34.34
N CYS A 394 1.98 9.22 -33.31
CA CYS A 394 3.24 8.97 -32.64
C CYS A 394 3.11 7.94 -31.49
N LEU A 395 1.91 7.38 -31.23
CA LEU A 395 1.66 6.37 -30.21
C LEU A 395 1.24 5.04 -30.85
N GLN A 396 1.93 3.97 -30.50
CA GLN A 396 1.58 2.62 -30.93
C GLN A 396 1.20 1.81 -29.69
N ARG A 397 -0.09 1.49 -29.55
CA ARG A 397 -0.58 0.74 -28.39
C ARG A 397 0.02 -0.65 -28.30
N ILE A 398 0.54 -1.02 -27.12
CA ILE A 398 0.89 -2.40 -26.79
C ILE A 398 -0.41 -3.16 -26.52
N PRO A 399 -0.64 -4.31 -27.16
CA PRO A 399 -1.85 -5.10 -26.94
C PRO A 399 -2.01 -5.51 -25.48
N SER A 400 -3.12 -5.11 -24.86
CA SER A 400 -3.49 -5.50 -23.50
C SER A 400 -4.88 -6.12 -23.50
N GLN A 401 -5.12 -7.06 -22.60
CA GLN A 401 -6.39 -7.80 -22.51
C GLN A 401 -7.20 -7.40 -21.28
N GLY A 402 -6.62 -6.63 -20.39
CA GLY A 402 -7.25 -6.29 -19.10
C GLY A 402 -6.46 -5.28 -18.28
N GLY A 403 -6.64 -5.36 -16.96
CA GLY A 403 -5.95 -4.53 -15.96
C GLY A 403 -6.47 -3.11 -15.84
N LEU A 404 -5.68 -2.25 -15.19
CA LEU A 404 -6.04 -0.86 -14.87
C LEU A 404 -5.17 0.18 -15.59
N HIS A 405 -4.35 -0.23 -16.56
CA HIS A 405 -3.53 0.67 -17.37
C HIS A 405 -3.31 0.12 -18.78
N ILE A 406 -2.91 1.00 -19.67
CA ILE A 406 -2.51 0.69 -21.06
C ILE A 406 -1.12 1.28 -21.26
N ALA A 407 -0.28 0.55 -22.00
CA ALA A 407 1.00 1.03 -22.49
C ALA A 407 0.95 1.32 -23.98
N ALA A 408 1.64 2.38 -24.41
CA ALA A 408 1.82 2.70 -25.82
C ALA A 408 3.29 3.04 -26.09
N GLU A 409 3.92 2.36 -27.04
CA GLU A 409 5.22 2.73 -27.57
C GLU A 409 5.15 4.13 -28.22
N VAL A 410 6.24 4.87 -28.16
CA VAL A 410 6.29 6.23 -28.68
C VAL A 410 7.35 6.38 -29.76
N SER A 411 7.00 7.12 -30.84
CA SER A 411 7.96 7.57 -31.84
C SER A 411 8.73 8.76 -31.28
N GLY A 412 9.92 8.48 -30.67
CA GLY A 412 10.71 9.50 -29.99
C GLY A 412 11.12 9.07 -28.58
N CYS A 413 11.23 10.02 -27.65
CA CYS A 413 11.65 9.73 -26.27
C CYS A 413 10.48 9.88 -25.30
N ALA A 414 10.05 8.78 -24.68
CA ALA A 414 8.93 8.74 -23.73
C ALA A 414 9.12 9.72 -22.55
N THR A 415 10.36 9.83 -22.01
CA THR A 415 10.67 10.74 -20.91
C THR A 415 10.53 12.22 -21.31
N GLN A 416 10.93 12.58 -22.54
CA GLN A 416 10.77 13.93 -23.03
C GLN A 416 9.28 14.27 -23.26
N MET A 417 8.52 13.34 -23.84
CA MET A 417 7.07 13.46 -24.00
C MET A 417 6.36 13.62 -22.66
N MET A 418 6.69 12.77 -21.68
CA MET A 418 6.17 12.90 -20.32
C MET A 418 6.43 14.31 -19.75
N ASN A 419 7.65 14.86 -19.89
CA ASN A 419 7.98 16.18 -19.35
C ASN A 419 7.14 17.30 -20.02
N LYS A 420 6.91 17.24 -21.34
CA LYS A 420 6.03 18.17 -22.06
C LYS A 420 4.59 18.07 -21.53
N LEU A 421 4.05 16.86 -21.40
CA LEU A 421 2.69 16.62 -20.93
C LEU A 421 2.48 17.08 -19.48
N VAL A 422 3.46 16.83 -18.60
CA VAL A 422 3.42 17.33 -17.22
C VAL A 422 3.36 18.86 -17.16
N SER A 423 4.10 19.56 -18.04
CA SER A 423 4.04 21.02 -18.15
C SER A 423 2.67 21.51 -18.63
N SER A 424 1.89 20.65 -19.27
CA SER A 424 0.52 20.89 -19.72
C SER A 424 -0.54 20.30 -18.79
N ASN A 425 -0.17 20.03 -17.54
CA ASN A 425 -1.07 19.51 -16.49
C ASN A 425 -1.60 18.08 -16.72
N VAL A 426 -0.90 17.27 -17.52
CA VAL A 426 -1.20 15.85 -17.78
C VAL A 426 -0.07 14.98 -17.27
N ALA A 427 -0.34 14.10 -16.30
CA ALA A 427 0.62 13.14 -15.79
C ALA A 427 0.48 11.79 -16.49
N VAL A 428 1.53 11.38 -17.17
CA VAL A 428 1.74 10.04 -17.71
C VAL A 428 3.08 9.50 -17.20
N TYR A 429 3.34 8.21 -17.35
CA TYR A 429 4.51 7.56 -16.77
C TYR A 429 5.31 6.83 -17.86
N PRO A 430 6.61 7.11 -18.03
CA PRO A 430 7.40 6.39 -19.01
C PRO A 430 7.78 5.00 -18.47
N SER A 431 7.77 3.99 -19.33
CA SER A 431 8.15 2.62 -18.99
C SER A 431 9.60 2.50 -18.52
N SER A 432 10.47 3.42 -18.93
CA SER A 432 11.87 3.48 -18.49
C SER A 432 12.03 3.65 -16.96
N HIS A 433 11.05 4.21 -16.26
CA HIS A 433 11.07 4.25 -14.79
C HIS A 433 10.96 2.87 -14.13
N PHE A 434 10.53 1.87 -14.88
CA PHE A 434 10.34 0.49 -14.43
C PHE A 434 11.41 -0.46 -14.98
N SER A 435 12.29 0.03 -15.84
CA SER A 435 13.38 -0.75 -16.45
C SER A 435 14.73 -0.47 -15.78
N ILE A 436 15.55 -1.50 -15.67
CA ILE A 436 16.95 -1.41 -15.25
C ILE A 436 17.83 -1.08 -16.46
N ASN A 437 17.55 -1.72 -17.60
CA ASN A 437 18.40 -1.63 -18.81
C ASN A 437 17.89 -0.59 -19.83
N ASN A 438 16.81 0.13 -19.52
CA ASN A 438 16.22 1.19 -20.37
C ASN A 438 15.83 0.72 -21.80
N HIS A 439 15.49 -0.55 -21.98
CA HIS A 439 15.10 -1.10 -23.27
C HIS A 439 13.66 -0.78 -23.70
N SER A 440 12.84 -0.23 -22.82
CA SER A 440 11.45 0.07 -23.10
C SER A 440 11.20 1.56 -23.26
N ASN A 441 10.52 1.94 -24.33
CA ASN A 441 10.23 3.33 -24.70
C ASN A 441 8.73 3.52 -24.91
N ALA A 442 7.94 3.32 -23.85
CA ALA A 442 6.49 3.46 -23.87
C ALA A 442 6.00 4.50 -22.84
N LEU A 443 4.84 5.08 -23.09
CA LEU A 443 4.04 5.83 -22.13
C LEU A 443 2.96 4.93 -21.55
N LEU A 444 2.72 5.08 -20.25
CA LEU A 444 1.79 4.29 -19.47
C LEU A 444 0.63 5.18 -19.02
N PHE A 445 -0.59 4.71 -19.24
CA PHE A 445 -1.83 5.41 -18.97
C PHE A 445 -2.69 4.61 -18.00
N GLY A 446 -2.66 4.95 -16.70
CA GLY A 446 -3.56 4.35 -15.71
C GLY A 446 -4.96 4.96 -15.79
N PHE A 447 -5.99 4.14 -15.90
CA PHE A 447 -7.36 4.62 -16.05
C PHE A 447 -8.29 4.23 -14.89
N GLY A 448 -7.74 3.61 -13.85
CA GLY A 448 -8.55 3.14 -12.72
C GLY A 448 -9.28 4.26 -12.00
N ILE A 449 -8.64 5.39 -11.73
CA ILE A 449 -9.22 6.49 -10.95
C ILE A 449 -9.77 7.63 -11.83
N ILE A 450 -9.23 7.83 -13.05
CA ILE A 450 -9.60 8.95 -13.89
C ILE A 450 -10.97 8.74 -14.58
N PRO A 451 -11.97 9.65 -14.45
CA PRO A 451 -13.28 9.50 -15.09
C PRO A 451 -13.21 9.68 -16.61
N THR A 452 -14.07 8.97 -17.36
CA THR A 452 -14.14 9.03 -18.83
C THR A 452 -14.14 10.47 -19.40
N PRO A 453 -14.93 11.46 -18.89
CA PRO A 453 -14.88 12.82 -19.41
C PRO A 453 -13.55 13.54 -19.18
N LYS A 454 -12.79 13.16 -18.16
CA LYS A 454 -11.44 13.70 -17.95
C LYS A 454 -10.41 13.04 -18.88
N ILE A 455 -10.58 11.77 -19.22
CA ILE A 455 -9.75 11.07 -20.22
C ILE A 455 -9.85 11.79 -21.55
N GLU A 456 -11.06 12.11 -22.03
CA GLU A 456 -11.28 12.82 -23.28
C GLU A 456 -10.56 14.18 -23.31
N LYS A 457 -10.79 15.01 -22.31
CA LYS A 457 -10.14 16.33 -22.22
C LYS A 457 -8.61 16.25 -22.13
N ALA A 458 -8.10 15.24 -21.42
CA ALA A 458 -6.65 15.02 -21.35
C ALA A 458 -6.07 14.68 -22.73
N PHE A 459 -6.80 13.89 -23.54
CA PHE A 459 -6.35 13.51 -24.86
C PHE A 459 -6.41 14.66 -25.88
N ASP A 460 -7.33 15.60 -25.74
CA ASP A 460 -7.32 16.86 -26.51
C ASP A 460 -5.99 17.63 -26.28
N ILE A 461 -5.52 17.66 -25.01
CA ILE A 461 -4.24 18.27 -24.64
C ILE A 461 -3.07 17.44 -25.16
N ILE A 462 -3.10 16.12 -24.96
CA ILE A 462 -2.03 15.21 -25.41
C ILE A 462 -1.80 15.36 -26.91
N GLN A 463 -2.86 15.34 -27.70
CA GLN A 463 -2.78 15.52 -29.14
C GLN A 463 -2.13 16.85 -29.48
N SER A 464 -2.60 17.98 -28.90
CA SER A 464 -2.05 19.30 -29.18
C SER A 464 -0.58 19.51 -28.77
N VAL A 465 -0.06 18.69 -27.85
CA VAL A 465 1.33 18.76 -27.36
C VAL A 465 2.26 17.86 -28.15
N LEU A 466 1.74 16.74 -28.69
CA LEU A 466 2.52 15.74 -29.42
C LEU A 466 2.53 15.94 -30.94
N ASP A 467 1.49 16.64 -31.51
CA ASP A 467 1.49 17.13 -32.87
C ASP A 467 2.49 18.31 -33.03
#